data_e74cf199a60ae9ab58b2663d322599de
#
_entry.id   e74cf199a60ae9ab58b2663d322599de
#
_cell.length_a   1.000
_cell.length_b   1.000
_cell.length_c   1.000
_cell.angle_alpha   90.00
_cell.angle_beta   90.00
_cell.angle_gamma   90.00
#
_symmetry.space_group_name_H-M   'P 1'
#
loop_
_entity.id
_entity.type
_entity.pdbx_description
1 polymer ?
#
loop_
_entity_poly.entity_id
_entity_poly.type
_entity_poly.pdbx_seq_one_letter_code
_entity_poly.pdbx_strand_id
1 'polypeptide(L)'
;MKTTFKFVLNSIPRPWLILISAIIQPCVVFWYKGTRYTDPIDNQSFRKLLPYGYENSRENVLSPSTYSLERHRLLWLFLKTNTDFFTNAKKVLHFAPEQAFFKRFKKMKNLDYTTTDLNSPIAAIKADICKLPFASNSFDFILCNHVLEHIPDDLKAMQELFRVMKPGGMGVFQIPLDINRNTTFEDNSITEPKQRAKIFGQYDHVRVYGLDYFKRLESCGFKVEKVDFTKTLSKKEISKYCLSEGELIPVVYKPN
;
A
#
# COMPACT_ATOMS: atom_id res chain seq x y z
N MET A 1 -23.13 -22.34 -0.97
CA MET A 1 -21.85 -22.52 -0.25
C MET A 1 -21.04 -21.22 -0.09
N LYS A 2 -20.80 -20.40 -1.12
CA LYS A 2 -20.06 -19.11 -0.99
C LYS A 2 -20.75 -18.08 -0.08
N THR A 3 -22.07 -18.01 -0.09
CA THR A 3 -22.88 -17.04 0.69
C THR A 3 -22.89 -17.37 2.19
N THR A 4 -23.01 -18.64 2.54
CA THR A 4 -23.01 -19.13 3.92
C THR A 4 -21.63 -18.93 4.58
N PHE A 5 -20.55 -19.16 3.83
CA PHE A 5 -19.18 -18.94 4.30
C PHE A 5 -18.89 -17.45 4.55
N LYS A 6 -19.35 -16.56 3.66
CA LYS A 6 -19.26 -15.09 3.87
C LYS A 6 -20.00 -14.65 5.14
N PHE A 7 -21.20 -15.20 5.39
CA PHE A 7 -21.98 -14.85 6.58
C PHE A 7 -21.24 -15.25 7.87
N VAL A 8 -20.68 -16.47 7.91
CA VAL A 8 -19.92 -16.96 9.08
C VAL A 8 -18.67 -16.09 9.31
N LEU A 9 -17.93 -15.75 8.27
CA LEU A 9 -16.74 -14.88 8.41
C LEU A 9 -17.08 -13.47 8.90
N ASN A 10 -18.21 -12.91 8.47
CA ASN A 10 -18.66 -11.58 8.91
C ASN A 10 -19.16 -11.56 10.36
N SER A 11 -19.51 -12.73 10.91
CA SER A 11 -19.98 -12.87 12.30
C SER A 11 -18.85 -13.05 13.31
N ILE A 12 -17.62 -13.32 12.84
CA ILE A 12 -16.45 -13.51 13.71
C ILE A 12 -15.75 -12.16 13.93
N PRO A 13 -15.48 -11.72 15.18
CA PRO A 13 -14.72 -10.51 15.45
C PRO A 13 -13.35 -10.52 14.78
N ARG A 14 -12.96 -9.40 14.20
CA ARG A 14 -11.72 -9.24 13.43
C ARG A 14 -10.44 -9.76 14.13
N PRO A 15 -10.26 -9.60 15.46
CA PRO A 15 -9.10 -10.18 16.17
C PRO A 15 -9.04 -11.70 16.08
N TRP A 16 -10.18 -12.38 16.17
CA TRP A 16 -10.26 -13.84 16.05
C TRP A 16 -9.96 -14.34 14.64
N LEU A 17 -10.42 -13.60 13.62
CA LEU A 17 -10.07 -13.90 12.23
C LEU A 17 -8.57 -13.81 11.98
N ILE A 18 -7.90 -12.80 12.56
CA ILE A 18 -6.45 -12.65 12.49
C ILE A 18 -5.74 -13.83 13.17
N LEU A 19 -6.19 -14.23 14.35
CA LEU A 19 -5.61 -15.36 15.08
C LEU A 19 -5.80 -16.68 14.32
N ILE A 20 -7.01 -16.97 13.86
CA ILE A 20 -7.32 -18.15 13.06
C ILE A 20 -6.49 -18.18 11.77
N SER A 21 -6.39 -17.04 11.07
CA SER A 21 -5.57 -16.94 9.87
C SER A 21 -4.09 -17.23 10.14
N ALA A 22 -3.55 -16.79 11.27
CA ALA A 22 -2.17 -17.05 11.66
C ALA A 22 -1.92 -18.55 11.96
N ILE A 23 -2.90 -19.24 12.54
CA ILE A 23 -2.81 -20.70 12.81
C ILE A 23 -2.91 -21.51 11.51
N ILE A 24 -3.79 -21.13 10.60
CA ILE A 24 -4.04 -21.85 9.35
C ILE A 24 -2.99 -21.55 8.29
N GLN A 25 -2.36 -20.38 8.34
CA GLN A 25 -1.40 -19.93 7.34
C GLN A 25 -0.29 -20.95 7.01
N PRO A 26 0.38 -21.61 7.98
CA PRO A 26 1.41 -22.61 7.66
C PRO A 26 0.88 -23.77 6.81
N CYS A 27 -0.34 -24.23 7.06
CA CYS A 27 -0.98 -25.29 6.27
C CYS A 27 -1.28 -24.81 4.84
N VAL A 28 -1.77 -23.57 4.69
CA VAL A 28 -2.03 -22.96 3.38
C VAL A 28 -0.72 -22.79 2.62
N VAL A 29 0.34 -22.27 3.26
CA VAL A 29 1.68 -22.14 2.66
C VAL A 29 2.19 -23.47 2.17
N PHE A 30 2.11 -24.51 2.99
CA PHE A 30 2.54 -25.87 2.61
C PHE A 30 1.74 -26.40 1.41
N TRP A 31 0.41 -26.25 1.42
CA TRP A 31 -0.47 -26.72 0.35
C TRP A 31 -0.24 -26.02 -0.99
N TYR A 32 0.11 -24.72 -0.95
CA TYR A 32 0.35 -23.90 -2.14
C TYR A 32 1.80 -23.97 -2.63
N LYS A 33 2.74 -24.59 -1.89
CA LYS A 33 4.15 -24.67 -2.24
C LYS A 33 4.37 -25.20 -3.67
N GLY A 34 5.33 -24.62 -4.37
CA GLY A 34 5.68 -24.97 -5.76
C GLY A 34 6.74 -24.04 -6.31
N THR A 35 6.92 -23.97 -7.63
CA THR A 35 8.02 -23.25 -8.27
C THR A 35 7.59 -22.19 -9.28
N ARG A 36 6.27 -22.06 -9.52
CA ARG A 36 5.76 -21.22 -10.62
C ARG A 36 5.82 -19.72 -10.30
N TYR A 37 5.38 -19.31 -9.10
CA TYR A 37 5.35 -17.93 -8.66
C TYR A 37 6.21 -17.77 -7.42
N THR A 38 6.95 -16.67 -7.32
CA THR A 38 7.81 -16.37 -6.17
C THR A 38 7.35 -15.06 -5.53
N ASP A 39 7.19 -15.05 -4.22
CA ASP A 39 7.04 -13.81 -3.47
C ASP A 39 8.43 -13.21 -3.18
N PRO A 40 8.78 -12.05 -3.75
CA PRO A 40 10.11 -11.46 -3.55
C PRO A 40 10.35 -10.95 -2.12
N ILE A 41 9.28 -10.81 -1.31
CA ILE A 41 9.37 -10.30 0.05
C ILE A 41 9.99 -11.34 1.00
N ASP A 42 9.72 -12.63 0.80
CA ASP A 42 10.27 -13.72 1.62
C ASP A 42 10.97 -14.83 0.82
N ASN A 43 11.00 -14.69 -0.50
CA ASN A 43 11.57 -15.64 -1.46
C ASN A 43 10.91 -17.03 -1.46
N GLN A 44 9.71 -17.16 -0.89
CA GLN A 44 8.95 -18.40 -0.98
C GLN A 44 8.29 -18.53 -2.37
N SER A 45 8.22 -19.77 -2.85
CA SER A 45 7.65 -20.05 -4.17
C SER A 45 6.44 -20.97 -4.08
N PHE A 46 5.46 -20.72 -4.97
CA PHE A 46 4.14 -21.32 -4.97
C PHE A 46 3.75 -21.84 -6.35
N ARG A 47 2.94 -22.92 -6.41
CA ARG A 47 2.33 -23.40 -7.65
C ARG A 47 1.23 -22.47 -8.18
N LYS A 48 0.53 -21.76 -7.26
CA LYS A 48 -0.41 -20.67 -7.53
C LYS A 48 -0.49 -19.76 -6.31
N LEU A 49 -0.97 -18.53 -6.50
CA LEU A 49 -1.30 -17.62 -5.41
C LEU A 49 -2.80 -17.69 -5.10
N LEU A 50 -3.20 -17.11 -3.97
CA LEU A 50 -4.60 -17.03 -3.55
C LEU A 50 -5.36 -15.99 -4.39
N PRO A 51 -6.66 -16.17 -4.61
CA PRO A 51 -7.51 -15.13 -5.21
C PRO A 51 -7.72 -13.97 -4.23
N TYR A 52 -7.96 -12.77 -4.77
CA TYR A 52 -8.28 -11.58 -3.99
C TYR A 52 -9.24 -10.64 -4.74
N GLY A 53 -10.14 -10.02 -4.01
CA GLY A 53 -11.12 -9.03 -4.49
C GLY A 53 -12.51 -9.26 -3.88
N TYR A 54 -13.25 -8.17 -3.66
CA TYR A 54 -14.58 -8.23 -3.05
C TYR A 54 -15.69 -8.53 -4.09
N GLU A 55 -15.76 -7.72 -5.13
CA GLU A 55 -16.76 -7.87 -6.20
C GLU A 55 -16.19 -8.65 -7.39
N ASN A 56 -15.02 -8.28 -7.84
CA ASN A 56 -14.28 -8.92 -8.93
C ASN A 56 -13.06 -9.63 -8.37
N SER A 57 -13.21 -10.93 -8.07
CA SER A 57 -12.10 -11.74 -7.59
C SER A 57 -11.11 -12.01 -8.72
N ARG A 58 -9.84 -11.60 -8.51
CA ARG A 58 -8.72 -11.88 -9.41
C ARG A 58 -7.96 -13.10 -8.90
N GLU A 59 -7.63 -14.01 -9.80
CA GLU A 59 -6.86 -15.20 -9.49
C GLU A 59 -5.35 -14.90 -9.42
N ASN A 60 -4.61 -15.67 -8.61
CA ASN A 60 -3.16 -15.59 -8.47
C ASN A 60 -2.63 -14.22 -8.01
N VAL A 61 -3.29 -13.60 -7.06
CA VAL A 61 -3.00 -12.22 -6.62
C VAL A 61 -2.34 -12.18 -5.25
N LEU A 62 -2.90 -12.89 -4.27
CA LEU A 62 -2.51 -12.79 -2.87
C LEU A 62 -1.50 -13.88 -2.49
N SER A 63 -0.34 -13.49 -2.00
CA SER A 63 0.69 -14.43 -1.52
C SER A 63 0.20 -15.20 -0.28
N PRO A 64 0.34 -16.54 -0.27
CA PRO A 64 -0.02 -17.34 0.91
C PRO A 64 0.83 -17.06 2.15
N SER A 65 2.09 -16.64 1.98
CA SER A 65 3.05 -16.47 3.08
C SER A 65 3.07 -15.07 3.66
N THR A 66 3.01 -14.04 2.82
CA THR A 66 3.15 -12.64 3.26
C THR A 66 1.85 -11.86 3.21
N TYR A 67 0.82 -12.39 2.57
CA TYR A 67 -0.41 -11.68 2.20
C TYR A 67 -0.13 -10.46 1.29
N SER A 68 0.98 -10.48 0.55
CA SER A 68 1.30 -9.45 -0.43
C SER A 68 0.41 -9.54 -1.65
N LEU A 69 -0.01 -8.39 -2.16
CA LEU A 69 -0.62 -8.20 -3.47
C LEU A 69 0.45 -7.80 -4.49
N GLU A 70 0.08 -7.70 -5.77
CA GLU A 70 0.97 -7.30 -6.87
C GLU A 70 1.72 -6.01 -6.56
N ARG A 71 0.98 -4.97 -6.13
CA ARG A 71 1.55 -3.66 -5.76
C ARG A 71 2.58 -3.73 -4.63
N HIS A 72 2.36 -4.63 -3.63
CA HIS A 72 3.31 -4.80 -2.53
C HIS A 72 4.61 -5.44 -3.02
N ARG A 73 4.51 -6.46 -3.89
CA ARG A 73 5.68 -7.12 -4.48
C ARG A 73 6.44 -6.17 -5.39
N LEU A 74 5.72 -5.37 -6.18
CA LEU A 74 6.29 -4.35 -7.04
C LEU A 74 7.05 -3.30 -6.22
N LEU A 75 6.41 -2.75 -5.17
CA LEU A 75 7.04 -1.78 -4.27
C LEU A 75 8.27 -2.37 -3.57
N TRP A 76 8.20 -3.61 -3.09
CA TRP A 76 9.35 -4.28 -2.47
C TRP A 76 10.55 -4.37 -3.41
N LEU A 77 10.32 -4.80 -4.66
CA LEU A 77 11.37 -4.87 -5.67
C LEU A 77 11.95 -3.49 -5.98
N PHE A 78 11.09 -2.49 -6.18
CA PHE A 78 11.51 -1.10 -6.38
C PHE A 78 12.38 -0.59 -5.23
N LEU A 79 11.94 -0.74 -3.98
CA LEU A 79 12.71 -0.32 -2.80
C LEU A 79 14.07 -1.00 -2.75
N LYS A 80 14.13 -2.27 -3.14
CA LYS A 80 15.37 -3.07 -3.09
C LYS A 80 16.38 -2.69 -4.16
N THR A 81 15.93 -2.31 -5.35
CA THR A 81 16.82 -2.10 -6.51
C THR A 81 17.09 -0.63 -6.83
N ASN A 82 16.15 0.26 -6.50
CA ASN A 82 16.20 1.66 -6.88
C ASN A 82 16.40 2.63 -5.71
N THR A 83 16.50 2.11 -4.48
CA THR A 83 16.69 2.94 -3.29
C THR A 83 17.70 2.32 -2.33
N ASP A 84 18.14 3.11 -1.38
CA ASP A 84 18.98 2.67 -0.25
C ASP A 84 18.16 2.29 1.00
N PHE A 85 16.85 2.03 0.84
CA PHE A 85 15.92 1.77 1.94
C PHE A 85 16.36 0.60 2.83
N PHE A 86 16.92 -0.46 2.25
CA PHE A 86 17.34 -1.66 2.98
C PHE A 86 18.78 -1.64 3.49
N THR A 87 19.58 -0.65 3.07
CA THR A 87 21.03 -0.62 3.35
C THR A 87 21.43 0.50 4.30
N ASN A 88 20.82 1.68 4.17
CA ASN A 88 21.19 2.86 4.94
C ASN A 88 20.26 3.07 6.14
N ALA A 89 20.80 3.67 7.20
CA ALA A 89 20.00 4.07 8.36
C ALA A 89 18.97 5.13 7.94
N LYS A 90 17.69 4.89 8.25
CA LYS A 90 16.59 5.78 7.91
C LYS A 90 15.56 5.87 9.01
N LYS A 91 15.07 7.08 9.25
CA LYS A 91 13.86 7.31 10.04
C LYS A 91 12.65 7.25 9.12
N VAL A 92 11.83 6.22 9.29
CA VAL A 92 10.73 5.87 8.39
C VAL A 92 9.39 6.10 9.07
N LEU A 93 8.48 6.81 8.39
CA LEU A 93 7.07 6.91 8.75
C LEU A 93 6.23 6.08 7.76
N HIS A 94 5.42 5.16 8.29
CA HIS A 94 4.57 4.29 7.49
C HIS A 94 3.10 4.45 7.93
N PHE A 95 2.28 5.00 7.03
CA PHE A 95 0.84 5.14 7.22
C PHE A 95 0.11 3.84 6.88
N ALA A 96 -0.94 3.53 7.65
CA ALA A 96 -1.78 2.35 7.45
C ALA A 96 -0.97 1.08 7.15
N PRO A 97 -0.03 0.69 8.05
CA PRO A 97 1.03 -0.26 7.71
C PRO A 97 0.48 -1.58 7.19
N GLU A 98 0.90 -1.95 5.98
CA GLU A 98 0.47 -3.19 5.32
C GLU A 98 1.09 -4.42 5.97
N GLN A 99 0.30 -5.47 6.15
CA GLN A 99 0.76 -6.74 6.76
C GLN A 99 1.97 -7.35 6.04
N ALA A 100 2.06 -7.17 4.73
CA ALA A 100 3.16 -7.66 3.91
C ALA A 100 4.52 -7.10 4.36
N PHE A 101 4.55 -5.86 4.86
CA PHE A 101 5.78 -5.14 5.21
C PHE A 101 6.00 -4.99 6.71
N PHE A 102 4.93 -4.75 7.48
CA PHE A 102 4.99 -4.33 8.88
C PHE A 102 5.96 -5.15 9.74
N LYS A 103 5.77 -6.49 9.78
CA LYS A 103 6.59 -7.38 10.61
C LYS A 103 8.07 -7.39 10.18
N ARG A 104 8.34 -7.15 8.88
CA ARG A 104 9.69 -7.15 8.32
C ARG A 104 10.40 -5.85 8.61
N PHE A 105 9.79 -4.72 8.29
CA PHE A 105 10.37 -3.40 8.55
C PHE A 105 10.63 -3.18 10.04
N LYS A 106 9.71 -3.63 10.91
CA LYS A 106 9.90 -3.56 12.37
C LYS A 106 11.13 -4.33 12.87
N LYS A 107 11.59 -5.35 12.15
CA LYS A 107 12.77 -6.15 12.52
C LYS A 107 14.08 -5.64 11.93
N MET A 108 14.04 -4.68 11.02
CA MET A 108 15.22 -4.14 10.35
C MET A 108 15.95 -3.18 11.27
N LYS A 109 17.23 -3.46 11.51
CA LYS A 109 18.07 -2.67 12.44
C LYS A 109 18.48 -1.30 11.88
N ASN A 110 18.44 -1.15 10.56
CA ASN A 110 18.74 0.12 9.87
C ASN A 110 17.56 1.09 9.86
N LEU A 111 16.34 0.65 10.24
CA LEU A 111 15.16 1.50 10.21
C LEU A 111 14.74 1.93 11.63
N ASP A 112 14.71 3.24 11.88
CA ASP A 112 13.91 3.83 12.97
C ASP A 112 12.47 3.91 12.47
N TYR A 113 11.71 2.83 12.71
CA TYR A 113 10.44 2.57 12.04
C TYR A 113 9.24 2.96 12.91
N THR A 114 8.58 4.03 12.51
CA THR A 114 7.34 4.53 13.12
C THR A 114 6.14 4.22 12.24
N THR A 115 5.08 3.70 12.81
CA THR A 115 3.81 3.45 12.12
C THR A 115 2.70 4.32 12.67
N THR A 116 1.84 4.82 11.80
CA THR A 116 0.70 5.65 12.20
C THR A 116 -0.54 5.32 11.37
N ASP A 117 -1.70 5.46 12.00
CA ASP A 117 -3.02 5.32 11.38
C ASP A 117 -4.06 5.89 12.32
N LEU A 118 -5.23 6.27 11.80
CA LEU A 118 -6.32 6.77 12.62
C LEU A 118 -7.00 5.66 13.45
N ASN A 119 -7.15 4.45 12.88
CA ASN A 119 -7.97 3.37 13.44
C ASN A 119 -7.27 2.01 13.49
N SER A 120 -6.11 1.84 12.85
CA SER A 120 -5.44 0.53 12.79
C SER A 120 -4.91 0.09 14.16
N PRO A 121 -5.21 -1.15 14.61
CA PRO A 121 -4.72 -1.68 15.87
C PRO A 121 -3.22 -2.03 15.86
N ILE A 122 -2.58 -2.06 14.68
CA ILE A 122 -1.15 -2.37 14.55
C ILE A 122 -0.29 -1.12 14.42
N ALA A 123 -0.89 0.06 14.25
CA ALA A 123 -0.15 1.31 14.23
C ALA A 123 0.36 1.67 15.65
N ALA A 124 1.61 2.10 15.73
CA ALA A 124 2.22 2.49 17.01
C ALA A 124 1.67 3.83 17.53
N ILE A 125 1.30 4.72 16.62
CA ILE A 125 0.79 6.06 16.95
C ILE A 125 -0.55 6.25 16.24
N LYS A 126 -1.57 6.61 17.02
CA LYS A 126 -2.86 7.00 16.48
C LYS A 126 -2.84 8.48 16.12
N ALA A 127 -2.97 8.80 14.83
CA ALA A 127 -2.95 10.18 14.38
C ALA A 127 -3.81 10.42 13.12
N ASP A 128 -4.35 11.61 13.02
CA ASP A 128 -4.95 12.13 11.80
C ASP A 128 -3.85 12.63 10.86
N ILE A 129 -3.86 12.16 9.62
CA ILE A 129 -2.88 12.53 8.59
C ILE A 129 -2.92 14.04 8.27
N CYS A 130 -4.07 14.70 8.47
CA CYS A 130 -4.22 16.14 8.30
C CYS A 130 -3.66 16.98 9.47
N LYS A 131 -3.23 16.33 10.58
CA LYS A 131 -2.65 16.98 11.77
C LYS A 131 -1.69 16.04 12.48
N LEU A 132 -0.51 15.87 11.92
CA LEU A 132 0.48 14.90 12.42
C LEU A 132 1.17 15.40 13.71
N PRO A 133 1.28 14.56 14.75
CA PRO A 133 1.93 14.92 16.02
C PRO A 133 3.46 14.84 15.94
N PHE A 134 4.03 15.07 14.77
CA PHE A 134 5.48 15.03 14.55
C PHE A 134 6.02 16.42 14.24
N ALA A 135 7.26 16.67 14.65
CA ALA A 135 7.96 17.89 14.28
C ALA A 135 8.21 17.94 12.75
N SER A 136 8.38 19.14 12.21
CA SER A 136 8.79 19.31 10.81
C SER A 136 10.15 18.66 10.59
N ASN A 137 10.39 18.18 9.37
CA ASN A 137 11.67 17.58 8.96
C ASN A 137 12.13 16.43 9.86
N SER A 138 11.22 15.51 10.19
CA SER A 138 11.49 14.40 11.11
C SER A 138 11.89 13.11 10.43
N PHE A 139 11.40 12.84 9.21
CA PHE A 139 11.53 11.52 8.57
C PHE A 139 12.34 11.58 7.28
N ASP A 140 13.23 10.59 7.11
CA ASP A 140 14.04 10.42 5.90
C ASP A 140 13.23 9.76 4.78
N PHE A 141 12.26 8.89 5.16
CA PHE A 141 11.43 8.15 4.21
C PHE A 141 9.98 8.05 4.71
N ILE A 142 9.01 8.25 3.79
CA ILE A 142 7.58 8.13 4.12
C ILE A 142 6.92 7.15 3.17
N LEU A 143 6.16 6.19 3.73
CA LEU A 143 5.25 5.30 3.02
C LEU A 143 3.80 5.70 3.35
N CYS A 144 3.04 6.09 2.33
CA CYS A 144 1.63 6.44 2.43
C CYS A 144 0.87 5.81 1.26
N ASN A 145 0.54 4.53 1.40
CA ASN A 145 -0.03 3.74 0.32
C ASN A 145 -1.49 3.45 0.60
N HIS A 146 -2.36 3.76 -0.37
CA HIS A 146 -3.81 3.54 -0.28
C HIS A 146 -4.43 4.19 0.97
N VAL A 147 -4.12 5.47 1.19
CA VAL A 147 -4.61 6.29 2.31
C VAL A 147 -5.31 7.54 1.80
N LEU A 148 -4.71 8.26 0.84
CA LEU A 148 -5.17 9.59 0.42
C LEU A 148 -6.55 9.58 -0.25
N GLU A 149 -6.94 8.46 -0.87
CA GLU A 149 -8.28 8.28 -1.44
C GLU A 149 -9.41 8.24 -0.41
N HIS A 150 -9.07 8.04 0.86
CA HIS A 150 -10.02 8.04 1.99
C HIS A 150 -10.11 9.40 2.70
N ILE A 151 -9.19 10.33 2.43
CA ILE A 151 -9.04 11.58 3.19
C ILE A 151 -9.80 12.71 2.49
N PRO A 152 -10.83 13.31 3.12
CA PRO A 152 -11.58 14.40 2.50
C PRO A 152 -10.72 15.59 2.07
N ASP A 153 -9.79 16.03 2.90
CA ASP A 153 -8.82 17.11 2.60
C ASP A 153 -7.44 16.52 2.32
N ASP A 154 -7.28 15.95 1.11
CA ASP A 154 -6.03 15.30 0.71
C ASP A 154 -4.87 16.30 0.53
N LEU A 155 -5.16 17.55 0.12
CA LEU A 155 -4.12 18.57 0.00
C LEU A 155 -3.51 18.91 1.36
N LYS A 156 -4.34 19.02 2.41
CA LYS A 156 -3.85 19.23 3.77
C LYS A 156 -3.03 18.04 4.27
N ALA A 157 -3.47 16.80 3.96
CA ALA A 157 -2.69 15.60 4.26
C ALA A 157 -1.34 15.61 3.55
N MET A 158 -1.31 15.94 2.25
CA MET A 158 -0.07 16.05 1.47
C MET A 158 0.87 17.15 2.01
N GLN A 159 0.32 18.30 2.45
CA GLN A 159 1.10 19.36 3.11
C GLN A 159 1.71 18.90 4.44
N GLU A 160 0.99 18.13 5.24
CA GLU A 160 1.50 17.56 6.49
C GLU A 160 2.60 16.50 6.23
N LEU A 161 2.41 15.65 5.20
CA LEU A 161 3.45 14.72 4.75
C LEU A 161 4.72 15.48 4.30
N PHE A 162 4.55 16.57 3.55
CA PHE A 162 5.66 17.43 3.15
C PHE A 162 6.35 18.08 4.35
N ARG A 163 5.57 18.58 5.30
CA ARG A 163 6.10 19.23 6.52
C ARG A 163 6.99 18.28 7.32
N VAL A 164 6.53 17.04 7.54
CA VAL A 164 7.25 16.09 8.38
C VAL A 164 8.40 15.37 7.65
N MET A 165 8.45 15.39 6.32
CA MET A 165 9.58 14.88 5.53
C MET A 165 10.77 15.82 5.65
N LYS A 166 11.97 15.29 5.80
CA LYS A 166 13.23 16.06 5.79
C LYS A 166 13.54 16.61 4.39
N PRO A 167 14.23 17.76 4.25
CA PRO A 167 14.87 18.11 3.00
C PRO A 167 15.77 16.96 2.50
N GLY A 168 15.75 16.67 1.19
CA GLY A 168 16.40 15.49 0.60
C GLY A 168 15.71 14.16 0.92
N GLY A 169 14.63 14.16 1.72
CA GLY A 169 13.85 12.96 2.03
C GLY A 169 13.04 12.45 0.83
N MET A 170 12.72 11.17 0.86
CA MET A 170 11.98 10.45 -0.18
C MET A 170 10.69 9.84 0.37
N GLY A 171 9.69 9.65 -0.47
CA GLY A 171 8.48 8.90 -0.11
C GLY A 171 7.88 8.16 -1.29
N VAL A 172 7.03 7.18 -0.97
CA VAL A 172 6.17 6.50 -1.96
C VAL A 172 4.72 6.65 -1.50
N PHE A 173 3.89 7.26 -2.37
CA PHE A 173 2.49 7.58 -2.07
C PHE A 173 1.57 6.94 -3.11
N GLN A 174 1.39 5.61 -3.00
CA GLN A 174 0.54 4.85 -3.92
C GLN A 174 -0.94 5.10 -3.64
N ILE A 175 -1.72 5.21 -4.71
CA ILE A 175 -3.18 5.32 -4.71
C ILE A 175 -3.75 4.48 -5.85
N PRO A 176 -5.04 4.13 -5.83
CA PRO A 176 -5.73 3.63 -7.02
C PRO A 176 -5.84 4.75 -8.06
N LEU A 177 -4.95 4.72 -9.04
CA LEU A 177 -4.89 5.73 -10.10
C LEU A 177 -5.67 5.26 -11.33
N ASP A 178 -6.65 6.04 -11.77
CA ASP A 178 -7.29 5.84 -13.07
C ASP A 178 -6.49 6.58 -14.16
N ILE A 179 -5.65 5.84 -14.88
CA ILE A 179 -4.80 6.39 -15.94
C ILE A 179 -5.56 6.92 -17.15
N ASN A 180 -6.83 6.55 -17.31
CA ASN A 180 -7.70 7.03 -18.39
C ASN A 180 -8.40 8.35 -18.05
N ARG A 181 -8.23 8.82 -16.82
CA ARG A 181 -8.82 10.06 -16.31
C ARG A 181 -7.75 11.13 -16.16
N ASN A 182 -7.95 12.27 -16.80
CA ASN A 182 -7.00 13.40 -16.69
C ASN A 182 -7.14 14.15 -15.36
N THR A 183 -8.35 14.23 -14.81
CA THR A 183 -8.67 14.97 -13.57
C THR A 183 -9.29 14.07 -12.53
N THR A 184 -8.92 14.27 -11.29
CA THR A 184 -9.51 13.60 -10.13
C THR A 184 -11.02 13.88 -10.07
N PHE A 185 -11.79 12.83 -9.86
CA PHE A 185 -13.22 12.94 -9.64
C PHE A 185 -13.51 12.83 -8.15
N GLU A 186 -14.14 13.83 -7.59
CA GLU A 186 -14.60 13.86 -6.19
C GLU A 186 -15.98 14.52 -6.12
N ASP A 187 -16.84 13.99 -5.25
CA ASP A 187 -18.18 14.52 -5.00
C ASP A 187 -18.54 14.31 -3.53
N ASN A 188 -18.51 15.39 -2.78
CA ASN A 188 -18.77 15.39 -1.33
C ASN A 188 -20.24 15.13 -0.97
N SER A 189 -21.16 15.19 -1.94
CA SER A 189 -22.58 14.84 -1.75
C SER A 189 -22.80 13.34 -1.61
N ILE A 190 -21.86 12.54 -2.12
CA ILE A 190 -21.93 11.08 -2.08
C ILE A 190 -21.42 10.59 -0.71
N THR A 191 -22.32 10.37 0.23
CA THR A 191 -22.00 9.95 1.60
C THR A 191 -22.37 8.50 1.90
N GLU A 192 -23.30 7.91 1.12
CA GLU A 192 -23.79 6.57 1.35
C GLU A 192 -22.75 5.50 0.90
N PRO A 193 -22.35 4.54 1.79
CA PRO A 193 -21.29 3.58 1.50
C PRO A 193 -21.48 2.74 0.23
N LYS A 194 -22.71 2.32 -0.10
CA LYS A 194 -22.97 1.56 -1.32
C LYS A 194 -22.80 2.40 -2.58
N GLN A 195 -23.17 3.70 -2.52
CA GLN A 195 -22.95 4.62 -3.62
C GLN A 195 -21.45 4.88 -3.81
N ARG A 196 -20.69 5.10 -2.73
CA ARG A 196 -19.23 5.22 -2.77
C ARG A 196 -18.58 4.00 -3.39
N ALA A 197 -18.96 2.79 -2.97
CA ALA A 197 -18.43 1.56 -3.56
C ALA A 197 -18.66 1.48 -5.07
N LYS A 198 -19.85 1.89 -5.55
CA LYS A 198 -20.19 1.89 -6.98
C LYS A 198 -19.43 2.96 -7.77
N ILE A 199 -19.25 4.15 -7.20
CA ILE A 199 -18.74 5.33 -7.91
C ILE A 199 -17.22 5.46 -7.75
N PHE A 200 -16.70 5.26 -6.53
CA PHE A 200 -15.29 5.41 -6.20
C PHE A 200 -14.53 4.08 -6.07
N GLY A 201 -15.22 2.94 -6.24
CA GLY A 201 -14.62 1.60 -6.21
C GLY A 201 -14.55 0.95 -4.84
N GLN A 202 -14.75 1.71 -3.73
CA GLN A 202 -14.78 1.20 -2.36
C GLN A 202 -15.71 2.02 -1.49
N TYR A 203 -16.31 1.40 -0.45
CA TYR A 203 -17.36 1.98 0.39
C TYR A 203 -16.92 3.22 1.21
N ASP A 204 -15.64 3.41 1.42
CA ASP A 204 -15.01 4.48 2.21
C ASP A 204 -14.08 5.39 1.38
N HIS A 205 -13.96 5.16 0.06
CA HIS A 205 -13.32 6.11 -0.83
C HIS A 205 -14.18 7.37 -0.97
N VAL A 206 -13.51 8.52 -1.12
CA VAL A 206 -14.16 9.82 -1.33
C VAL A 206 -13.83 10.42 -2.69
N ARG A 207 -12.93 9.78 -3.46
CA ARG A 207 -12.52 10.20 -4.80
C ARG A 207 -11.98 9.05 -5.64
N VAL A 208 -11.89 9.31 -6.95
CA VAL A 208 -11.11 8.55 -7.92
C VAL A 208 -10.04 9.47 -8.48
N TYR A 209 -8.77 9.18 -8.18
CA TYR A 209 -7.66 9.97 -8.69
C TYR A 209 -7.44 9.77 -10.18
N GLY A 210 -7.28 10.89 -10.90
CA GLY A 210 -6.79 10.96 -12.26
C GLY A 210 -5.30 11.34 -12.32
N LEU A 211 -4.81 11.61 -13.54
CA LEU A 211 -3.41 11.96 -13.80
C LEU A 211 -2.99 13.30 -13.16
N ASP A 212 -3.92 14.14 -12.76
CA ASP A 212 -3.67 15.37 -11.98
C ASP A 212 -3.22 15.10 -10.54
N TYR A 213 -3.32 13.86 -10.05
CA TYR A 213 -2.78 13.46 -8.73
C TYR A 213 -1.33 13.90 -8.54
N PHE A 214 -0.51 13.73 -9.56
CA PHE A 214 0.89 14.13 -9.50
C PHE A 214 1.06 15.65 -9.35
N LYS A 215 0.22 16.45 -10.05
CA LYS A 215 0.20 17.90 -9.90
C LYS A 215 -0.28 18.35 -8.51
N ARG A 216 -1.21 17.59 -7.89
CA ARG A 216 -1.64 17.84 -6.51
C ARG A 216 -0.47 17.69 -5.53
N LEU A 217 0.35 16.65 -5.69
CA LEU A 217 1.58 16.46 -4.90
C LEU A 217 2.60 17.59 -5.16
N GLU A 218 2.82 17.95 -6.43
CA GLU A 218 3.72 19.04 -6.81
C GLU A 218 3.28 20.39 -6.22
N SER A 219 1.97 20.66 -6.16
CA SER A 219 1.42 21.88 -5.56
C SER A 219 1.70 22.00 -4.05
N CYS A 220 1.98 20.89 -3.38
CA CYS A 220 2.38 20.85 -1.97
C CYS A 220 3.90 21.00 -1.76
N GLY A 221 4.68 21.16 -2.85
CA GLY A 221 6.12 21.39 -2.80
C GLY A 221 6.99 20.17 -3.12
N PHE A 222 6.40 19.00 -3.34
CA PHE A 222 7.16 17.81 -3.72
C PHE A 222 7.70 17.90 -5.15
N LYS A 223 8.91 17.37 -5.36
CA LYS A 223 9.34 16.90 -6.68
C LYS A 223 8.77 15.49 -6.85
N VAL A 224 8.09 15.22 -7.97
CA VAL A 224 7.36 13.97 -8.18
C VAL A 224 7.93 13.21 -9.38
N GLU A 225 8.18 11.92 -9.19
CA GLU A 225 8.56 10.98 -10.25
C GLU A 225 7.50 9.90 -10.41
N LYS A 226 7.08 9.67 -11.66
CA LYS A 226 6.10 8.64 -12.06
C LYS A 226 6.88 7.42 -12.53
N VAL A 227 7.14 6.48 -11.64
CA VAL A 227 8.00 5.35 -11.96
C VAL A 227 7.18 4.16 -12.43
N ASP A 228 7.28 3.81 -13.72
CA ASP A 228 6.84 2.51 -14.23
C ASP A 228 7.99 1.51 -14.07
N PHE A 229 8.08 0.93 -12.88
CA PHE A 229 9.16 0.01 -12.54
C PHE A 229 9.08 -1.29 -13.33
N THR A 230 7.89 -1.69 -13.79
CA THR A 230 7.73 -2.92 -14.59
C THR A 230 8.50 -2.87 -15.92
N LYS A 231 8.75 -1.67 -16.46
CA LYS A 231 9.58 -1.51 -17.68
C LYS A 231 11.06 -1.89 -17.51
N THR A 232 11.54 -1.93 -16.28
CA THR A 232 12.92 -2.36 -15.97
C THR A 232 13.05 -3.87 -15.79
N LEU A 233 11.93 -4.58 -15.70
CA LEU A 233 11.87 -6.01 -15.47
C LEU A 233 11.65 -6.79 -16.77
N SER A 234 12.25 -7.98 -16.85
CA SER A 234 11.93 -8.93 -17.93
C SER A 234 10.52 -9.49 -17.77
N LYS A 235 9.88 -9.89 -18.87
CA LYS A 235 8.57 -10.58 -18.84
C LYS A 235 8.59 -11.84 -17.94
N LYS A 236 9.75 -12.52 -17.85
CA LYS A 236 9.93 -13.67 -16.95
C LYS A 236 9.84 -13.27 -15.49
N GLU A 237 10.41 -12.14 -15.10
CA GLU A 237 10.34 -11.61 -13.73
C GLU A 237 8.94 -11.13 -13.40
N ILE A 238 8.27 -10.40 -14.30
CA ILE A 238 6.88 -9.96 -14.15
C ILE A 238 5.97 -11.17 -13.90
N SER A 239 6.09 -12.21 -14.72
CA SER A 239 5.33 -13.44 -14.54
C SER A 239 5.70 -14.17 -13.26
N LYS A 240 7.01 -14.31 -12.95
CA LYS A 240 7.52 -14.98 -11.75
C LYS A 240 7.02 -14.37 -10.46
N TYR A 241 7.01 -13.04 -10.39
CA TYR A 241 6.56 -12.29 -9.21
C TYR A 241 5.07 -11.94 -9.26
N CYS A 242 4.37 -12.35 -10.33
CA CYS A 242 2.95 -12.09 -10.53
C CYS A 242 2.61 -10.60 -10.35
N LEU A 243 3.26 -9.74 -11.15
CA LEU A 243 3.13 -8.29 -11.12
C LEU A 243 2.12 -7.81 -12.16
N SER A 244 1.50 -6.68 -11.91
CA SER A 244 0.69 -5.94 -12.89
C SER A 244 1.60 -5.02 -13.71
N GLU A 245 1.60 -5.16 -15.05
CA GLU A 245 2.34 -4.26 -15.93
C GLU A 245 1.70 -2.87 -15.94
N GLY A 246 2.52 -1.83 -16.05
CA GLY A 246 2.06 -0.44 -16.16
C GLY A 246 1.56 0.19 -14.86
N GLU A 247 1.68 -0.48 -13.73
CA GLU A 247 1.37 0.11 -12.43
C GLU A 247 2.43 1.16 -12.08
N LEU A 248 1.99 2.42 -11.96
CA LEU A 248 2.88 3.53 -11.64
C LEU A 248 3.13 3.60 -10.12
N ILE A 249 4.39 3.77 -9.76
CA ILE A 249 4.81 4.07 -8.39
C ILE A 249 5.02 5.59 -8.29
N PRO A 250 4.16 6.33 -7.57
CA PRO A 250 4.37 7.75 -7.27
C PRO A 250 5.49 7.90 -6.25
N VAL A 251 6.65 8.35 -6.71
CA VAL A 251 7.81 8.65 -5.87
C VAL A 251 7.90 10.15 -5.68
N VAL A 252 8.02 10.57 -4.43
CA VAL A 252 8.10 11.98 -4.06
C VAL A 252 9.39 12.28 -3.33
N TYR A 253 9.92 13.49 -3.56
CA TYR A 253 11.10 14.01 -2.86
C TYR A 253 10.79 15.40 -2.32
N LYS A 254 11.26 15.69 -1.12
CA LYS A 254 11.31 17.06 -0.61
C LYS A 254 12.62 17.69 -1.09
N PRO A 255 12.58 18.78 -1.89
CA PRO A 255 13.78 19.52 -2.27
C PRO A 255 14.60 19.97 -1.04
N ASN A 256 15.92 20.14 -1.25
CA ASN A 256 16.82 20.71 -0.23
C ASN A 256 16.54 22.17 0.05
#